data_35addd9ade5237cc780a145b3b33aaa2
#
_entry.id   35addd9ade5237cc780a145b3b33aaa2
#
_cell.length_a   1.000
_cell.length_b   1.000
_cell.length_c   1.000
_cell.angle_alpha   90.00
_cell.angle_beta   90.00
_cell.angle_gamma   90.00
#
_symmetry.space_group_name_H-M   'P 1'
#
loop_
_entity.id
_entity.type
_entity.pdbx_description
1 polymer ?
#
loop_
_entity_poly.entity_id
_entity_poly.type
_entity_poly.pdbx_seq_one_letter_code
_entity_poly.pdbx_strand_id
1 'polypeptide(L)'
;MFLIEALISVFMAPLTFLFVLRINLDWGVPDLALIIFTDTVSDIIGQCFVFLPMSVIMSKICPKHIEATSFALLAGISNFRATIRSWSGSWINEQFVGVTEDDLSLYWVLCAISFGCSFLPLLFLWLVPTKQQIDELQASMKELDEEEK
;
A
#
# COMPACT_ATOMS: atom_id res chain seq x y z
N MET A 1 9.82 -9.02 2.67
CA MET A 1 8.39 -8.88 2.83
C MET A 1 7.82 -7.82 1.89
N PHE A 2 8.29 -6.57 1.92
CA PHE A 2 7.82 -5.49 1.01
C PHE A 2 7.95 -5.81 -0.49
N LEU A 3 9.00 -6.53 -0.90
CA LEU A 3 9.16 -6.98 -2.28
C LEU A 3 8.06 -7.98 -2.69
N ILE A 4 7.70 -8.89 -1.78
CA ILE A 4 6.63 -9.87 -2.04
C ILE A 4 5.29 -9.16 -2.21
N GLU A 5 4.99 -8.19 -1.34
CA GLU A 5 3.79 -7.37 -1.45
C GLU A 5 3.75 -6.61 -2.77
N ALA A 6 4.84 -5.92 -3.14
CA ALA A 6 4.92 -5.18 -4.39
C ALA A 6 4.71 -6.08 -5.62
N LEU A 7 5.29 -7.29 -5.62
CA LEU A 7 5.08 -8.27 -6.70
C LEU A 7 3.63 -8.76 -6.76
N ILE A 8 3.02 -9.03 -5.60
CA ILE A 8 1.62 -9.46 -5.55
C ILE A 8 0.69 -8.32 -6.01
N SER A 9 0.95 -7.09 -5.60
CA SER A 9 0.19 -5.92 -6.05
C SER A 9 0.24 -5.74 -7.58
N VAL A 10 1.42 -5.90 -8.18
CA VAL A 10 1.58 -5.89 -9.64
C VAL A 10 0.81 -7.06 -10.30
N PHE A 11 0.77 -8.22 -9.65
CA PHE A 11 0.02 -9.37 -10.16
C PHE A 11 -1.50 -9.21 -10.01
N MET A 12 -1.96 -8.55 -8.93
CA MET A 12 -3.40 -8.32 -8.70
C MET A 12 -3.97 -7.20 -9.58
N ALA A 13 -3.17 -6.22 -9.98
CA ALA A 13 -3.63 -5.12 -10.82
C ALA A 13 -4.29 -5.55 -12.14
N PRO A 14 -3.79 -6.55 -12.90
CA PRO A 14 -4.48 -7.08 -14.09
C PRO A 14 -5.87 -7.65 -13.83
N LEU A 15 -6.16 -8.16 -12.62
CA LEU A 15 -7.50 -8.67 -12.28
C LEU A 15 -8.56 -7.57 -12.35
N THR A 16 -8.18 -6.33 -12.02
CA THR A 16 -9.06 -5.17 -12.18
C THR A 16 -9.39 -4.91 -13.65
N PHE A 17 -8.46 -5.17 -14.57
CA PHE A 17 -8.75 -5.09 -16.02
C PHE A 17 -9.75 -6.16 -16.48
N LEU A 18 -9.66 -7.37 -15.95
CA LEU A 18 -10.63 -8.42 -16.26
C LEU A 18 -12.05 -7.99 -15.89
N PHE A 19 -12.20 -7.32 -14.74
CA PHE A 19 -13.47 -6.73 -14.32
C PHE A 19 -13.94 -5.63 -15.29
N VAL A 20 -13.06 -4.68 -15.64
CA VAL A 20 -13.41 -3.55 -16.52
C VAL A 20 -13.78 -4.01 -17.93
N LEU A 21 -13.08 -5.02 -18.45
CA LEU A 21 -13.36 -5.63 -19.76
C LEU A 21 -14.54 -6.60 -19.73
N ARG A 22 -15.16 -6.82 -18.57
CA ARG A 22 -16.27 -7.74 -18.38
C ARG A 22 -16.00 -9.21 -18.75
N ILE A 23 -14.74 -9.61 -18.84
CA ILE A 23 -14.32 -10.98 -19.15
C ILE A 23 -14.76 -11.96 -18.07
N ASN A 24 -14.88 -11.49 -16.83
CA ASN A 24 -15.39 -12.28 -15.72
C ASN A 24 -16.80 -12.84 -15.97
N LEU A 25 -17.65 -12.09 -16.67
CA LEU A 25 -19.02 -12.54 -16.99
C LEU A 25 -19.02 -13.69 -18.01
N ASP A 26 -18.08 -13.68 -18.96
CA ASP A 26 -17.90 -14.78 -19.91
C ASP A 26 -17.49 -16.09 -19.20
N TRP A 27 -16.81 -15.96 -18.06
CA TRP A 27 -16.44 -17.10 -17.20
C TRP A 27 -17.51 -17.46 -16.15
N GLY A 28 -18.64 -16.74 -16.16
CA GLY A 28 -19.72 -16.96 -15.21
C GLY A 28 -19.44 -16.47 -13.78
N VAL A 29 -18.43 -15.61 -13.61
CA VAL A 29 -18.10 -15.00 -12.31
C VAL A 29 -18.83 -13.66 -12.20
N PRO A 30 -19.73 -13.47 -11.21
CA PRO A 30 -20.43 -12.21 -11.04
C PRO A 30 -19.45 -11.10 -10.58
N ASP A 31 -19.70 -9.88 -11.04
CA ASP A 31 -18.89 -8.69 -10.75
C ASP A 31 -18.65 -8.51 -9.24
N LEU A 32 -19.69 -8.67 -8.44
CA LEU A 32 -19.62 -8.53 -6.99
C LEU A 32 -18.63 -9.51 -6.35
N ALA A 33 -18.64 -10.78 -6.80
CA ALA A 33 -17.75 -11.81 -6.28
C ALA A 33 -16.28 -11.49 -6.62
N LEU A 34 -16.01 -11.00 -7.83
CA LEU A 34 -14.66 -10.63 -8.26
C LEU A 34 -14.14 -9.42 -7.47
N ILE A 35 -14.96 -8.38 -7.30
CA ILE A 35 -14.59 -7.18 -6.54
C ILE A 35 -14.29 -7.54 -5.09
N ILE A 36 -15.21 -8.23 -4.40
CA ILE A 36 -15.01 -8.62 -3.00
C ILE A 36 -13.75 -9.47 -2.85
N PHE A 37 -13.52 -10.43 -3.75
CA PHE A 37 -12.32 -11.26 -3.71
C PHE A 37 -11.06 -10.43 -3.87
N THR A 38 -11.00 -9.56 -4.89
CA THR A 38 -9.82 -8.74 -5.19
C THR A 38 -9.52 -7.77 -4.06
N ASP A 39 -10.52 -7.07 -3.54
CA ASP A 39 -10.36 -6.10 -2.46
C ASP A 39 -9.96 -6.81 -1.16
N THR A 40 -10.65 -7.88 -0.79
CA THR A 40 -10.35 -8.63 0.44
C THR A 40 -8.94 -9.21 0.41
N VAL A 41 -8.52 -9.81 -0.71
CA VAL A 41 -7.17 -10.36 -0.86
C VAL A 41 -6.12 -9.26 -0.80
N SER A 42 -6.36 -8.14 -1.47
CA SER A 42 -5.45 -6.99 -1.46
C SER A 42 -5.29 -6.39 -0.06
N ASP A 43 -6.40 -6.27 0.69
CA ASP A 43 -6.38 -5.76 2.06
C ASP A 43 -5.63 -6.69 3.02
N ILE A 44 -5.88 -8.00 2.94
CA ILE A 44 -5.17 -9.00 3.75
C ILE A 44 -3.66 -8.95 3.46
N ILE A 45 -3.28 -8.88 2.18
CA ILE A 45 -1.88 -8.80 1.77
C ILE A 45 -1.25 -7.51 2.31
N GLY A 46 -1.91 -6.37 2.16
CA GLY A 46 -1.44 -5.09 2.68
C GLY A 46 -1.25 -5.11 4.19
N GLN A 47 -2.18 -5.70 4.95
CA GLN A 47 -2.06 -5.83 6.40
C GLN A 47 -0.91 -6.76 6.81
N CYS A 48 -0.79 -7.92 6.17
CA CYS A 48 0.21 -8.92 6.55
C CYS A 48 1.64 -8.55 6.11
N PHE A 49 1.82 -7.97 4.94
CA PHE A 49 3.15 -7.76 4.34
C PHE A 49 3.66 -6.32 4.42
N VAL A 50 2.81 -5.35 4.70
CA VAL A 50 3.20 -3.94 4.86
C VAL A 50 2.99 -3.48 6.29
N PHE A 51 1.76 -3.53 6.80
CA PHE A 51 1.44 -2.93 8.08
C PHE A 51 2.10 -3.66 9.26
N LEU A 52 2.03 -4.99 9.32
CA LEU A 52 2.65 -5.76 10.40
C LEU A 52 4.18 -5.60 10.44
N PRO A 53 4.93 -5.79 9.34
CA PRO A 53 6.38 -5.57 9.37
C PRO A 53 6.76 -4.12 9.73
N MET A 54 6.00 -3.14 9.25
CA MET A 54 6.25 -1.74 9.60
C MET A 54 6.04 -1.46 11.07
N SER A 55 4.99 -2.01 11.67
CA SER A 55 4.72 -1.92 13.10
C SER A 55 5.82 -2.57 13.94
N VAL A 56 6.35 -3.72 13.50
CA VAL A 56 7.48 -4.40 14.18
C VAL A 56 8.75 -3.57 14.08
N ILE A 57 9.05 -2.97 12.93
CA ILE A 57 10.20 -2.08 12.76
C ILE A 57 10.08 -0.89 13.72
N MET A 58 8.91 -0.25 13.74
CA MET A 58 8.66 0.88 14.63
C MET A 58 8.81 0.50 16.11
N SER A 59 8.30 -0.66 16.53
CA SER A 59 8.44 -1.12 17.92
C SER A 59 9.89 -1.39 18.32
N LYS A 60 10.76 -1.73 17.38
CA LYS A 60 12.19 -1.96 17.63
C LYS A 60 13.01 -0.68 17.71
N ILE A 61 12.64 0.33 16.93
CA ILE A 61 13.40 1.59 16.82
C ILE A 61 12.89 2.61 17.84
N CYS A 62 11.65 2.46 18.30
CA CYS A 62 11.03 3.43 19.19
C CYS A 62 11.65 3.38 20.60
N PRO A 63 12.13 4.54 21.15
CA PRO A 63 12.59 4.63 22.53
C PRO A 63 11.46 4.30 23.51
N LYS A 64 11.82 3.69 24.64
CA LYS A 64 10.90 3.48 25.75
C LYS A 64 10.35 4.82 26.22
N HIS A 65 9.09 4.90 26.58
CA HIS A 65 8.36 6.11 27.02
C HIS A 65 7.67 6.94 25.92
N ILE A 66 8.02 6.78 24.62
CA ILE A 66 7.33 7.48 23.52
C ILE A 66 6.65 6.52 22.55
N GLU A 67 6.48 5.27 22.93
CA GLU A 67 5.90 4.21 22.08
C GLU A 67 4.51 4.59 21.57
N ALA A 68 3.64 5.08 22.45
CA ALA A 68 2.28 5.49 22.09
C ALA A 68 2.27 6.63 21.06
N THR A 69 3.14 7.62 21.22
CA THR A 69 3.28 8.76 20.29
C THR A 69 3.80 8.29 18.93
N SER A 70 4.75 7.37 18.92
CA SER A 70 5.32 6.81 17.68
C SER A 70 4.29 6.00 16.90
N PHE A 71 3.47 5.19 17.58
CA PHE A 71 2.37 4.47 16.93
C PHE A 71 1.26 5.40 16.45
N ALA A 72 0.94 6.47 17.21
CA ALA A 72 0.00 7.48 16.76
C ALA A 72 0.50 8.21 15.50
N LEU A 73 1.79 8.53 15.45
CA LEU A 73 2.42 9.12 14.26
C LEU A 73 2.37 8.17 13.05
N LEU A 74 2.67 6.88 13.24
CA LEU A 74 2.57 5.87 12.19
C LEU A 74 1.14 5.77 11.64
N ALA A 75 0.14 5.74 12.52
CA ALA A 75 -1.26 5.74 12.13
C ALA A 75 -1.63 7.03 11.37
N GLY A 76 -1.16 8.19 11.84
CA GLY A 76 -1.36 9.48 11.18
C GLY A 76 -0.77 9.51 9.76
N ILE A 77 0.46 9.03 9.59
CA ILE A 77 1.13 8.92 8.28
C ILE A 77 0.35 7.96 7.36
N SER A 78 -0.15 6.84 7.90
CA SER A 78 -0.94 5.88 7.12
C SER A 78 -2.25 6.49 6.63
N ASN A 79 -2.96 7.25 7.47
CA ASN A 79 -4.17 7.96 7.09
C ASN A 79 -3.88 9.09 6.08
N PHE A 80 -2.79 9.81 6.27
CA PHE A 80 -2.35 10.85 5.33
C PHE A 80 -2.04 10.27 3.95
N ARG A 81 -1.38 9.12 3.90
CA ARG A 81 -1.15 8.36 2.65
C ARG A 81 -2.47 8.03 1.95
N ALA A 82 -3.48 7.55 2.70
CA ALA A 82 -4.78 7.22 2.14
C ALA A 82 -5.49 8.47 1.57
N THR A 83 -5.39 9.59 2.26
CA THR A 83 -5.92 10.88 1.81
C THR A 83 -5.25 11.36 0.52
N ILE A 84 -3.92 11.32 0.45
CA ILE A 84 -3.17 11.70 -0.77
C ILE A 84 -3.56 10.79 -1.93
N ARG A 85 -3.66 9.48 -1.70
CA ARG A 85 -4.06 8.51 -2.73
C ARG A 85 -5.45 8.85 -3.29
N SER A 86 -6.42 9.08 -2.42
CA SER A 86 -7.78 9.42 -2.81
C SER A 86 -7.83 10.75 -3.58
N TRP A 87 -7.17 11.76 -3.06
CA TRP A 87 -7.10 13.09 -3.68
C TRP A 87 -6.45 13.06 -5.05
N SER A 88 -5.32 12.37 -5.18
CA SER A 88 -4.60 12.22 -6.44
C SER A 88 -5.45 11.47 -7.47
N GLY A 89 -6.15 10.42 -7.05
CA GLY A 89 -7.06 9.67 -7.92
C GLY A 89 -8.21 10.53 -8.43
N SER A 90 -8.87 11.26 -7.55
CA SER A 90 -9.94 12.21 -7.93
C SER A 90 -9.43 13.29 -8.87
N TRP A 91 -8.29 13.88 -8.57
CA TRP A 91 -7.71 14.94 -9.41
C TRP A 91 -7.35 14.43 -10.81
N ILE A 92 -6.75 13.24 -10.92
CA ILE A 92 -6.44 12.60 -12.21
C ILE A 92 -7.73 12.34 -12.98
N ASN A 93 -8.76 11.82 -12.30
CA ASN A 93 -10.05 11.59 -12.95
C ASN A 93 -10.66 12.89 -13.48
N GLU A 94 -10.70 13.93 -12.66
CA GLU A 94 -11.33 15.20 -13.01
C GLU A 94 -10.61 15.93 -14.14
N GLN A 95 -9.27 15.91 -14.18
CA GLN A 95 -8.49 16.67 -15.14
C GLN A 95 -8.23 15.93 -16.46
N PHE A 96 -8.15 14.60 -16.45
CA PHE A 96 -7.66 13.83 -17.59
C PHE A 96 -8.64 12.81 -18.14
N VAL A 97 -9.55 12.28 -17.33
CA VAL A 97 -10.36 11.13 -17.75
C VAL A 97 -11.84 11.48 -17.78
N GLY A 98 -12.37 12.10 -16.73
CA GLY A 98 -13.76 12.56 -16.68
C GLY A 98 -14.78 11.43 -16.48
N VAL A 99 -14.41 10.33 -15.83
CA VAL A 99 -15.33 9.23 -15.47
C VAL A 99 -16.33 9.74 -14.44
N THR A 100 -17.62 9.49 -14.71
CA THR A 100 -18.75 9.79 -13.80
C THR A 100 -19.55 8.53 -13.50
N GLU A 101 -20.48 8.61 -12.56
CA GLU A 101 -21.38 7.49 -12.23
C GLU A 101 -22.23 7.04 -13.44
N ASP A 102 -22.57 8.00 -14.31
CA ASP A 102 -23.39 7.75 -15.50
C ASP A 102 -22.59 7.30 -16.72
N ASP A 103 -21.28 7.61 -16.77
CA ASP A 103 -20.40 7.26 -17.89
C ASP A 103 -19.08 6.64 -17.41
N LEU A 104 -19.02 5.34 -17.52
CA LEU A 104 -17.85 4.51 -17.16
C LEU A 104 -16.98 4.14 -18.36
N SER A 105 -17.24 4.71 -19.55
CA SER A 105 -16.57 4.32 -20.80
C SER A 105 -15.05 4.43 -20.73
N LEU A 106 -14.54 5.44 -20.01
CA LEU A 106 -13.11 5.70 -19.84
C LEU A 106 -12.51 5.11 -18.53
N TYR A 107 -13.28 4.33 -17.78
CA TYR A 107 -12.80 3.74 -16.52
C TYR A 107 -11.55 2.86 -16.71
N TRP A 108 -11.43 2.21 -17.86
CA TRP A 108 -10.23 1.43 -18.20
C TRP A 108 -8.95 2.26 -18.21
N VAL A 109 -9.03 3.57 -18.52
CA VAL A 109 -7.88 4.49 -18.49
C VAL A 109 -7.38 4.68 -17.06
N LEU A 110 -8.28 4.87 -16.09
CA LEU A 110 -7.92 4.94 -14.67
C LEU A 110 -7.25 3.64 -14.19
N CYS A 111 -7.76 2.50 -14.63
CA CYS A 111 -7.15 1.21 -14.32
C CYS A 111 -5.76 1.08 -14.94
N ALA A 112 -5.56 1.55 -16.18
CA ALA A 112 -4.25 1.56 -16.83
C ALA A 112 -3.24 2.45 -16.09
N ILE A 113 -3.67 3.64 -15.64
CA ILE A 113 -2.84 4.53 -14.81
C ILE A 113 -2.49 3.85 -13.48
N SER A 114 -3.47 3.25 -12.81
CA SER A 114 -3.26 2.52 -11.54
C SER A 114 -2.29 1.36 -11.72
N PHE A 115 -2.40 0.62 -12.82
CA PHE A 115 -1.45 -0.45 -13.16
C PHE A 115 -0.04 0.10 -13.37
N GLY A 116 0.12 1.19 -14.13
CA GLY A 116 1.41 1.86 -14.29
C GLY A 116 2.00 2.31 -12.96
N CYS A 117 1.19 2.89 -12.09
CA CYS A 117 1.60 3.32 -10.76
C CYS A 117 1.96 2.16 -9.82
N SER A 118 1.47 0.94 -10.06
CA SER A 118 1.80 -0.23 -9.23
C SER A 118 3.29 -0.63 -9.30
N PHE A 119 4.02 -0.16 -10.31
CA PHE A 119 5.47 -0.36 -10.41
C PHE A 119 6.29 0.64 -9.59
N LEU A 120 5.71 1.77 -9.18
CA LEU A 120 6.43 2.79 -8.41
C LEU A 120 7.02 2.26 -7.10
N PRO A 121 6.33 1.43 -6.28
CA PRO A 121 6.91 0.87 -5.08
C PRO A 121 8.18 0.05 -5.33
N LEU A 122 8.27 -0.64 -6.49
CA LEU A 122 9.46 -1.41 -6.85
C LEU A 122 10.68 -0.51 -7.04
N LEU A 123 10.49 0.68 -7.61
CA LEU A 123 11.56 1.66 -7.80
C LEU A 123 12.07 2.24 -6.47
N PHE A 124 11.22 2.30 -5.45
CA PHE A 124 11.55 2.85 -4.14
C PHE A 124 11.92 1.80 -3.09
N LEU A 125 11.98 0.51 -3.45
CA LEU A 125 12.37 -0.56 -2.53
C LEU A 125 13.77 -0.37 -1.93
N TRP A 126 14.67 0.30 -2.65
CA TRP A 126 16.01 0.60 -2.16
C TRP A 126 16.05 1.57 -0.97
N LEU A 127 14.96 2.34 -0.75
CA LEU A 127 14.81 3.21 0.41
C LEU A 127 14.42 2.46 1.70
N VAL A 128 13.97 1.21 1.56
CA VAL A 128 13.59 0.40 2.72
C VAL A 128 14.84 -0.09 3.44
N PRO A 129 15.02 0.21 4.73
CA PRO A 129 16.20 -0.18 5.48
C PRO A 129 16.34 -1.71 5.53
N THR A 130 17.55 -2.18 5.38
CA THR A 130 17.88 -3.60 5.50
C THR A 130 17.83 -4.03 6.97
N LYS A 131 17.71 -5.35 7.18
CA LYS A 131 17.73 -5.90 8.53
C LYS A 131 18.98 -5.49 9.31
N GLN A 132 20.14 -5.47 8.65
CA GLN A 132 21.41 -5.07 9.28
C GLN A 132 21.36 -3.61 9.76
N GLN A 133 20.87 -2.69 8.94
CA GLN A 133 20.72 -1.29 9.31
C GLN A 133 19.78 -1.08 10.50
N ILE A 134 18.71 -1.88 10.57
CA ILE A 134 17.77 -1.83 11.70
C ILE A 134 18.44 -2.35 12.98
N ASP A 135 19.18 -3.46 12.89
CA ASP A 135 19.87 -4.07 14.03
C ASP A 135 21.00 -3.14 14.54
N GLU A 136 21.75 -2.48 13.64
CA GLU A 136 22.77 -1.46 13.98
C GLU A 136 22.14 -0.23 14.68
N LEU A 137 21.02 0.26 14.14
CA LEU A 137 20.31 1.39 14.75
C LEU A 137 19.78 1.02 16.15
N GLN A 138 19.28 -0.19 16.33
CA GLN A 138 18.82 -0.68 17.61
C GLN A 138 19.97 -0.83 18.64
N ALA A 139 21.15 -1.22 18.18
CA ALA A 139 22.33 -1.30 19.03
C ALA A 139 22.78 0.07 19.49
N SER A 140 22.89 1.05 18.58
CA SER A 140 23.28 2.42 18.92
C SER A 140 22.30 3.12 19.85
N MET A 141 21.01 2.86 19.72
CA MET A 141 19.99 3.40 20.63
C MET A 141 20.10 2.81 22.05
N LYS A 142 20.49 1.55 22.19
CA LYS A 142 20.72 0.95 23.50
C LYS A 142 21.94 1.52 24.21
N GLU A 143 23.02 1.79 23.44
CA GLU A 143 24.21 2.46 23.97
C GLU A 143 23.88 3.85 24.51
N LEU A 144 23.08 4.62 23.78
CA LEU A 144 22.63 5.95 24.24
C LEU A 144 21.76 5.87 25.51
N ASP A 145 20.85 4.91 25.59
CA ASP A 145 20.02 4.69 26.79
C ASP A 145 20.85 4.25 28.03
N GLU A 146 22.02 3.65 27.81
CA GLU A 146 22.94 3.25 28.89
C GLU A 146 23.83 4.42 29.34
N GLU A 147 24.20 5.33 28.43
CA GLU A 147 24.97 6.54 28.76
C GLU A 147 24.15 7.61 29.51
N GLU A 148 22.82 7.64 29.32
CA GLU A 148 21.93 8.58 30.02
C GLU A 148 21.55 8.15 31.44
N LYS A 149 21.94 6.97 31.90
CA LYS A 149 21.66 6.44 33.26
C LYS A 149 22.80 6.62 34.22
#